data_2ebc5bcdf2a67e06dd39ba2ae6832def
#
_entry.id   2ebc5bcdf2a67e06dd39ba2ae6832def
#
_cell.length_a   1.000
_cell.length_b   1.000
_cell.length_c   1.000
_cell.angle_alpha   90.00
_cell.angle_beta   90.00
_cell.angle_gamma   90.00
#
_symmetry.space_group_name_H-M   'P 1'
#
loop_
_entity.id
_entity.type
_entity.pdbx_description
1 polymer ?
#
loop_
_entity_poly.entity_id
_entity_poly.type
_entity_poly.pdbx_seq_one_letter_code
_entity_poly.pdbx_strand_id
1 'polypeptide(L)'
;AGGIGVTPFASMARHCIKSEENRDAVLLYSSKNASEVVYQDVFSSASRCGWRIAYRIGVIDTEYIKQEVPDYAERTFYISGPPSMVNAMKSMLIGLGVSRFNIKTDFFHGLA
;
A
#
# COMPACT_ATOMS: atom_id res chain seq x y z
N ALA A 1 -1.48 1.63 -1.86
CA ALA A 1 -2.08 2.92 -1.53
C ALA A 1 -2.28 3.76 -2.78
N GLY A 2 -3.25 4.64 -2.77
CA GLY A 2 -3.53 5.53 -3.88
C GLY A 2 -3.87 6.92 -3.41
N GLY A 3 -3.24 7.96 -4.01
CA GLY A 3 -3.52 9.35 -3.72
C GLY A 3 -3.36 9.68 -2.23
N ILE A 4 -4.37 10.37 -1.65
CA ILE A 4 -4.34 10.76 -0.24
C ILE A 4 -4.43 9.55 0.70
N GLY A 5 -4.80 8.40 0.17
CA GLY A 5 -4.87 7.17 0.96
C GLY A 5 -3.53 6.68 1.48
N VAL A 6 -2.44 7.31 1.09
CA VAL A 6 -1.10 6.97 1.57
C VAL A 6 -0.85 7.43 3.01
N THR A 7 -1.62 8.39 3.52
CA THR A 7 -1.39 9.00 4.83
C THR A 7 -1.31 8.01 6.00
N PRO A 8 -2.20 7.00 6.12
CA PRO A 8 -2.06 6.01 7.19
C PRO A 8 -0.76 5.23 7.12
N PHE A 9 -0.29 4.96 5.92
CA PHE A 9 0.96 4.21 5.74
C PHE A 9 2.17 5.06 6.11
N ALA A 10 2.11 6.36 5.85
CA ALA A 10 3.16 7.27 6.32
C ALA A 10 3.23 7.29 7.84
N SER A 11 2.07 7.27 8.52
CA SER A 11 2.04 7.20 9.98
C SER A 11 2.63 5.90 10.51
N MET A 12 2.30 4.78 9.88
CA MET A 12 2.86 3.48 10.23
C MET A 12 4.38 3.45 10.04
N ALA A 13 4.85 4.01 8.93
CA ALA A 13 6.28 4.09 8.64
C ALA A 13 7.02 4.92 9.67
N ARG A 14 6.47 6.08 10.03
CA ARG A 14 7.06 6.94 11.07
C ARG A 14 7.14 6.23 12.40
N HIS A 15 6.11 5.48 12.75
CA HIS A 15 6.09 4.70 13.98
C HIS A 15 7.21 3.66 13.98
N CYS A 16 7.37 2.91 12.89
CA CYS A 16 8.42 1.91 12.76
C CYS A 16 9.80 2.54 12.88
N ILE A 17 10.02 3.69 12.27
CA ILE A 17 11.29 4.40 12.33
C ILE A 17 11.58 4.85 13.76
N LYS A 18 10.60 5.46 14.42
CA LYS A 18 10.75 5.98 15.78
C LYS A 18 10.99 4.87 16.79
N SER A 19 10.30 3.74 16.63
CA SER A 19 10.39 2.60 17.54
C SER A 19 11.55 1.67 17.21
N GLU A 20 12.24 1.93 16.12
CA GLU A 20 13.30 1.06 15.61
C GLU A 20 12.82 -0.37 15.36
N GLU A 21 11.54 -0.52 15.03
CA GLU A 21 10.97 -1.82 14.69
C GLU A 21 11.41 -2.24 13.31
N ASN A 22 11.64 -3.56 13.16
CA ASN A 22 11.93 -4.14 11.87
C ASN A 22 10.69 -4.91 11.42
N ARG A 23 10.15 -4.56 10.25
CA ARG A 23 8.92 -5.13 9.76
C ARG A 23 9.05 -5.48 8.27
N ASP A 24 8.67 -6.71 7.93
CA ASP A 24 8.61 -7.12 6.54
C ASP A 24 7.34 -6.55 5.91
N ALA A 25 7.45 -5.36 5.36
CA ALA A 25 6.34 -4.65 4.75
C ALA A 25 6.66 -4.28 3.31
N VAL A 26 5.65 -4.35 2.45
CA VAL A 26 5.74 -3.89 1.06
C VAL A 26 4.66 -2.85 0.85
N LEU A 27 5.06 -1.65 0.43
CA LEU A 27 4.11 -0.59 0.08
C LEU A 27 4.07 -0.45 -1.44
N LEU A 28 2.90 -0.66 -2.01
CA LEU A 28 2.65 -0.37 -3.42
C LEU A 28 1.90 0.96 -3.49
N TYR A 29 2.57 1.97 -4.00
CA TYR A 29 2.05 3.33 -4.04
C TYR A 29 1.82 3.74 -5.49
N SER A 30 0.56 3.87 -5.87
CA SER A 30 0.19 4.31 -7.21
C SER A 30 -0.23 5.78 -7.21
N SER A 31 0.12 6.49 -8.27
CA SER A 31 -0.35 7.84 -8.49
C SER A 31 -0.51 8.09 -9.99
N LYS A 32 -1.20 9.18 -10.34
CA LYS A 32 -1.43 9.53 -11.74
C LYS A 32 -0.16 10.05 -12.39
N ASN A 33 0.68 10.72 -11.61
CA ASN A 33 1.96 11.23 -12.07
C ASN A 33 2.92 11.38 -10.91
N ALA A 34 4.20 11.53 -11.23
CA ALA A 34 5.25 11.56 -10.21
C ALA A 34 5.15 12.76 -9.27
N SER A 35 4.57 13.87 -9.73
CA SER A 35 4.45 15.08 -8.92
C SER A 35 3.43 14.93 -7.78
N GLU A 36 2.55 13.95 -7.85
CA GLU A 36 1.55 13.69 -6.82
C GLU A 36 2.06 12.77 -5.71
N VAL A 37 3.24 12.21 -5.86
CA VAL A 37 3.81 11.31 -4.85
C VAL A 37 4.32 12.14 -3.68
N VAL A 38 3.88 11.77 -2.47
CA VAL A 38 4.25 12.47 -1.23
C VAL A 38 4.89 11.50 -0.25
N TYR A 39 5.51 12.03 0.80
CA TYR A 39 6.13 11.24 1.87
C TYR A 39 7.31 10.38 1.40
N GLN A 40 7.94 10.73 0.30
CA GLN A 40 9.08 9.94 -0.20
C GLN A 40 10.20 9.82 0.83
N ASP A 41 10.47 10.89 1.57
CA ASP A 41 11.50 10.90 2.61
C ASP A 41 11.18 9.90 3.72
N VAL A 42 9.92 9.86 4.14
CA VAL A 42 9.47 8.95 5.20
C VAL A 42 9.65 7.51 4.75
N PHE A 43 9.20 7.18 3.55
CA PHE A 43 9.28 5.81 3.04
C PHE A 43 10.71 5.40 2.76
N SER A 44 11.54 6.31 2.29
CA SER A 44 12.95 6.06 2.08
C SER A 44 13.65 5.69 3.39
N SER A 45 13.31 6.40 4.48
CA SER A 45 13.82 6.08 5.81
C SER A 45 13.27 4.75 6.32
N ALA A 46 12.01 4.44 6.02
CA ALA A 46 11.40 3.19 6.44
C ALA A 46 12.05 1.96 5.80
N SER A 47 12.74 2.13 4.67
CA SER A 47 13.46 1.02 4.06
C SER A 47 14.50 0.41 4.98
N ARG A 48 15.01 1.19 5.92
CA ARG A 48 15.94 0.72 6.95
C ARG A 48 15.25 -0.17 7.99
N CYS A 49 13.93 -0.12 8.03
CA CYS A 49 13.11 -0.90 8.98
C CYS A 49 12.45 -2.09 8.30
N GLY A 50 12.96 -2.51 7.16
CA GLY A 50 12.46 -3.68 6.44
C GLY A 50 11.36 -3.38 5.43
N TRP A 51 11.00 -2.12 5.24
CA TRP A 51 9.99 -1.74 4.26
C TRP A 51 10.58 -1.73 2.85
N ARG A 52 9.84 -2.30 1.92
CA ARG A 52 10.15 -2.18 0.49
C ARG A 52 9.04 -1.36 -0.16
N ILE A 53 9.42 -0.33 -0.89
CA ILE A 53 8.47 0.61 -1.48
C ILE A 53 8.56 0.50 -2.99
N ALA A 54 7.41 0.30 -3.63
CA ALA A 54 7.29 0.29 -5.08
C ALA A 54 6.33 1.38 -5.52
N TYR A 55 6.81 2.26 -6.36
CA TYR A 55 6.00 3.36 -6.91
C TYR A 55 5.54 3.00 -8.30
N ARG A 56 4.28 3.25 -8.58
CA ARG A 56 3.73 3.02 -9.92
C ARG A 56 2.96 4.23 -10.39
N ILE A 57 3.31 4.70 -11.58
CA ILE A 57 2.52 5.71 -12.26
C ILE A 57 1.47 4.97 -13.06
N GLY A 58 0.21 5.07 -12.60
CA GLY A 58 -0.90 4.37 -13.23
C GLY A 58 -1.57 3.37 -12.28
N VAL A 59 -2.31 2.45 -12.84
CA VAL A 59 -3.13 1.51 -12.09
C VAL A 59 -2.31 0.31 -11.63
N ILE A 60 -2.55 -0.13 -10.41
CA ILE A 60 -2.01 -1.40 -9.90
C ILE A 60 -2.94 -2.51 -10.37
N ASP A 61 -2.42 -3.42 -11.17
CA ASP A 61 -3.15 -4.56 -11.70
C ASP A 61 -2.65 -5.87 -11.09
N THR A 62 -3.28 -6.99 -11.46
CA THR A 62 -2.91 -8.28 -10.91
C THR A 62 -1.50 -8.69 -11.26
N GLU A 63 -1.04 -8.38 -12.45
CA GLU A 63 0.32 -8.72 -12.88
C GLU A 63 1.35 -7.96 -12.06
N TYR A 64 1.07 -6.69 -11.77
CA TYR A 64 1.96 -5.88 -10.95
C TYR A 64 2.06 -6.43 -9.53
N ILE A 65 0.91 -6.84 -8.95
CA ILE A 65 0.88 -7.43 -7.62
C ILE A 65 1.70 -8.72 -7.58
N LYS A 66 1.52 -9.59 -8.56
CA LYS A 66 2.26 -10.85 -8.63
C LYS A 66 3.76 -10.61 -8.77
N GLN A 67 4.13 -9.59 -9.53
CA GLN A 67 5.52 -9.24 -9.75
C GLN A 67 6.18 -8.69 -8.49
N GLU A 68 5.51 -7.75 -7.83
CA GLU A 68 6.07 -7.04 -6.68
C GLU A 68 5.90 -7.79 -5.37
N VAL A 69 4.86 -8.62 -5.27
CA VAL A 69 4.52 -9.36 -4.06
C VAL A 69 4.28 -10.82 -4.43
N PRO A 70 5.35 -11.57 -4.76
CA PRO A 70 5.18 -12.98 -5.19
C PRO A 70 4.52 -13.86 -4.13
N ASP A 71 4.69 -13.52 -2.85
CA ASP A 71 4.09 -14.24 -1.74
C ASP A 71 2.74 -13.65 -1.30
N TYR A 72 2.00 -13.10 -2.25
CA TYR A 72 0.74 -12.41 -1.97
C TYR A 72 -0.28 -13.27 -1.21
N ALA A 73 -0.30 -14.56 -1.44
CA ALA A 73 -1.26 -15.46 -0.78
C ALA A 73 -1.01 -15.58 0.71
N GLU A 74 0.19 -15.26 1.17
CA GLU A 74 0.61 -15.41 2.57
C GLU A 74 0.61 -14.10 3.34
N ARG A 75 0.29 -12.97 2.67
CA ARG A 75 0.38 -11.66 3.28
C ARG A 75 -0.98 -11.11 3.66
N THR A 76 -0.98 -10.24 4.66
CA THR A 76 -2.12 -9.41 5.00
C THR A 76 -2.00 -8.10 4.22
N PHE A 77 -3.09 -7.72 3.57
CA PHE A 77 -3.14 -6.51 2.74
C PHE A 77 -3.92 -5.41 3.43
N TYR A 78 -3.35 -4.23 3.42
CA TYR A 78 -4.02 -3.01 3.88
C TYR A 78 -4.23 -2.13 2.65
N ILE A 79 -5.48 -1.77 2.38
CA ILE A 79 -5.83 -0.97 1.21
C ILE A 79 -6.42 0.34 1.69
N SER A 80 -5.88 1.45 1.20
CA SER A 80 -6.36 2.77 1.57
C SER A 80 -6.41 3.67 0.34
N GLY A 81 -7.50 4.39 0.18
CA GLY A 81 -7.72 5.28 -0.94
C GLY A 81 -9.19 5.58 -1.14
N PRO A 82 -9.57 6.12 -2.30
CA PRO A 82 -10.98 6.33 -2.62
C PRO A 82 -11.75 5.02 -2.65
N PRO A 83 -13.06 5.04 -2.31
CA PRO A 83 -13.86 3.81 -2.23
C PRO A 83 -13.83 2.96 -3.50
N SER A 84 -13.88 3.58 -4.66
CA SER A 84 -13.86 2.85 -5.92
C SER A 84 -12.56 2.06 -6.12
N MET A 85 -11.44 2.67 -5.78
CA MET A 85 -10.14 2.03 -5.85
C MET A 85 -10.03 0.89 -4.84
N VAL A 86 -10.48 1.13 -3.60
CA VAL A 86 -10.43 0.12 -2.55
C VAL A 86 -11.26 -1.09 -2.92
N ASN A 87 -12.47 -0.87 -3.42
CA ASN A 87 -13.36 -1.97 -3.83
C ASN A 87 -12.79 -2.76 -5.01
N ALA A 88 -12.22 -2.07 -5.99
CA ALA A 88 -11.61 -2.73 -7.14
C ALA A 88 -10.40 -3.58 -6.70
N MET A 89 -9.57 -3.04 -5.83
CA MET A 89 -8.39 -3.74 -5.34
C MET A 89 -8.78 -4.97 -4.51
N LYS A 90 -9.79 -4.82 -3.66
CA LYS A 90 -10.28 -5.93 -2.85
C LYS A 90 -10.78 -7.08 -3.72
N SER A 91 -11.58 -6.76 -4.75
CA SER A 91 -12.07 -7.76 -5.70
C SER A 91 -10.92 -8.46 -6.42
N MET A 92 -9.92 -7.70 -6.82
CA MET A 92 -8.75 -8.22 -7.50
C MET A 92 -7.98 -9.21 -6.62
N LEU A 93 -7.75 -8.86 -5.36
CA LEU A 93 -7.04 -9.72 -4.42
C LEU A 93 -7.82 -11.00 -4.12
N ILE A 94 -9.13 -10.90 -3.95
CA ILE A 94 -9.98 -12.09 -3.76
C ILE A 94 -9.89 -12.99 -4.98
N GLY A 95 -9.90 -12.42 -6.18
CA GLY A 95 -9.73 -13.15 -7.42
C GLY A 95 -8.38 -13.87 -7.52
N LEU A 96 -7.35 -13.35 -6.88
CA LEU A 96 -6.03 -13.98 -6.81
C LEU A 96 -5.95 -15.07 -5.75
N GLY A 97 -6.99 -15.25 -4.94
CA GLY A 97 -7.00 -16.27 -3.89
C GLY A 97 -6.62 -15.77 -2.50
N VAL A 98 -6.48 -14.45 -2.32
CA VAL A 98 -6.23 -13.90 -1.00
C VAL A 98 -7.50 -13.99 -0.16
N SER A 99 -7.39 -14.50 1.06
CA SER A 99 -8.53 -14.59 1.97
C SER A 99 -9.03 -13.20 2.33
N ARG A 100 -10.35 -13.04 2.36
CA ARG A 100 -10.94 -11.76 2.77
C ARG A 100 -10.57 -11.38 4.21
N PHE A 101 -10.23 -12.35 5.05
CA PHE A 101 -9.78 -12.09 6.41
C PHE A 101 -8.39 -11.44 6.44
N ASN A 102 -7.65 -11.57 5.36
CA ASN A 102 -6.33 -10.97 5.23
C ASN A 102 -6.36 -9.68 4.42
N ILE A 103 -7.54 -9.10 4.21
CA ILE A 103 -7.69 -7.83 3.50
C ILE A 103 -8.36 -6.84 4.44
N LYS A 104 -7.61 -5.79 4.81
CA LYS A 104 -8.08 -4.71 5.67
C LYS A 104 -8.24 -3.46 4.82
N THR A 105 -9.36 -2.79 4.96
CA THR A 105 -9.67 -1.63 4.13
C THR A 105 -9.92 -0.39 4.98
N ASP A 106 -9.55 0.77 4.42
CA ASP A 106 -9.81 2.05 5.02
C ASP A 106 -10.25 3.02 3.94
N PHE A 107 -11.31 3.76 4.20
CA PHE A 107 -11.86 4.70 3.24
C PHE A 107 -11.67 6.13 3.73
N PHE A 108 -11.28 7.02 2.82
CA PHE A 108 -11.21 8.43 3.10
C PHE A 108 -12.43 9.11 2.50
N HIS A 109 -13.45 9.26 3.31
CA HIS A 109 -14.71 9.85 2.88
C HIS A 109 -14.75 11.36 3.04
N GLY A 110 -14.31 11.84 4.18
CA GLY A 110 -14.54 13.22 4.57
C GLY A 110 -13.69 14.21 3.81
N LEU A 111 -12.59 13.76 3.27
CA LEU A 111 -11.67 14.60 2.53
C LEU A 111 -11.87 14.50 1.04
N ALA A 112 -12.66 13.54 0.69
CA ALA A 112 -12.95 13.33 -0.72
C ALA A 112 -13.84 14.44 -1.22
#